data_74d9af38a5a27b248819528dee3efb31
#
_entry.id   74d9af38a5a27b248819528dee3efb31
#
_cell.length_a   1.000
_cell.length_b   1.000
_cell.length_c   1.000
_cell.angle_alpha   90.00
_cell.angle_beta   90.00
_cell.angle_gamma   90.00
#
_symmetry.space_group_name_H-M   'P 1'
#
loop_
_entity.id
_entity.type
_entity.pdbx_description
1 polymer ?
#
loop_
_entity_poly.entity_id
_entity_poly.type
_entity_poly.pdbx_seq_one_letter_code
_entity_poly.pdbx_strand_id
1 'polypeptide(L)'
;LQQQGIDWLRAHKYGYLGDEPGGGKTLQAVRAADAFPDECVLVICPKAAVEAWAKHFATQSAVGRTVAVLVTGDQMPARDAPTPGDLCGNVVIITTYDRMRVDWAFLHDIMHPRRFLTIFDEAHYLKSLTSTQAVRSLGWPAHKAERVWFLSGTPMPNGWPSELWTIAWVIGQTKMTYDDFVTYFCETAPRHGRGRHRSAYDDHIIVGIRDERAAEFREFLRPWFLRRKAADIDIKLDKIKLAEHVVALPGAPFDAEVMMHDEMLAAGGADKLMAEFERQNLALRKVLPVGTRLDDDARALVVLETVEPMFATWRKIAGLSLAEPAAWYIADLVEPGRTKHVVFGFHSGVLDTLEEILGQFGKVFRTDGKTSLSRRRANEREFQALPPEQVAFFIGNLISASVAATLTNAADVHLVEQTFTPHHTVQGVRRIYRIGQKNDTCNVWTYQLESNPVHRRVTKLLARKAASIAQAMGTDASEDAAIPKTVVPSQPMELF
;
A
#
# COMPACT_ATOMS: atom_id res chain seq x y z
N LEU A 1 -16.87 17.54 8.26
CA LEU A 1 -16.69 16.10 8.55
C LEU A 1 -15.29 15.73 9.00
N GLN A 2 -14.23 16.42 8.59
CA GLN A 2 -12.91 16.29 9.25
C GLN A 2 -13.01 16.59 10.76
N GLN A 3 -13.92 17.51 11.18
CA GLN A 3 -14.15 17.79 12.60
C GLN A 3 -14.58 16.56 13.38
N GLN A 4 -15.40 15.70 12.82
CA GLN A 4 -15.83 14.44 13.47
C GLN A 4 -14.62 13.52 13.79
N GLY A 5 -13.65 13.41 12.87
CA GLY A 5 -12.44 12.60 13.13
C GLY A 5 -11.52 13.27 14.15
N ILE A 6 -11.45 14.61 14.16
CA ILE A 6 -10.71 15.37 15.17
C ILE A 6 -11.33 15.12 16.56
N ASP A 7 -12.64 15.24 16.69
CA ASP A 7 -13.35 15.06 17.95
C ASP A 7 -13.27 13.59 18.43
N TRP A 8 -13.33 12.66 17.47
CA TRP A 8 -13.17 11.24 17.76
C TRP A 8 -11.76 10.93 18.32
N LEU A 9 -10.68 11.41 17.68
CA LEU A 9 -9.32 11.24 18.18
C LEU A 9 -9.15 11.87 19.57
N ARG A 10 -9.71 13.05 19.82
CA ARG A 10 -9.65 13.71 21.13
C ARG A 10 -10.32 12.90 22.24
N ALA A 11 -11.41 12.22 21.90
CA ALA A 11 -12.17 11.41 22.85
C ALA A 11 -11.50 10.06 23.17
N HIS A 12 -10.53 9.61 22.36
CA HIS A 12 -9.96 8.28 22.49
C HIS A 12 -8.48 8.31 22.91
N LYS A 13 -8.16 7.63 24.02
CA LYS A 13 -6.77 7.40 24.41
C LYS A 13 -6.04 6.59 23.34
N TYR A 14 -6.67 5.53 22.86
CA TYR A 14 -6.22 4.68 21.79
C TYR A 14 -7.19 4.79 20.62
N GLY A 15 -6.73 5.28 19.48
CA GLY A 15 -7.59 5.48 18.31
C GLY A 15 -6.92 5.09 17.03
N TYR A 16 -7.61 4.33 16.18
CA TYR A 16 -7.18 4.02 14.82
C TYR A 16 -8.07 4.78 13.82
N LEU A 17 -7.50 5.78 13.15
CA LEU A 17 -8.20 6.52 12.11
C LEU A 17 -7.91 5.87 10.75
N GLY A 18 -8.85 5.06 10.31
CA GLY A 18 -8.80 4.26 9.08
C GLY A 18 -9.45 4.91 7.87
N ASP A 19 -9.66 6.23 7.87
CA ASP A 19 -10.27 6.97 6.74
C ASP A 19 -9.53 6.67 5.44
N GLU A 20 -10.26 6.64 4.34
CA GLU A 20 -9.69 6.41 3.02
C GLU A 20 -8.51 7.36 2.71
N PRO A 21 -7.57 6.94 1.84
CA PRO A 21 -6.49 7.81 1.39
C PRO A 21 -7.05 9.12 0.80
N GLY A 22 -6.45 10.25 1.18
CA GLY A 22 -6.95 11.57 0.77
C GLY A 22 -7.94 12.22 1.75
N GLY A 23 -8.48 11.50 2.76
CA GLY A 23 -9.41 12.03 3.77
C GLY A 23 -8.82 13.04 4.75
N GLY A 24 -7.56 13.45 4.59
CA GLY A 24 -6.93 14.47 5.43
C GLY A 24 -6.56 14.00 6.83
N LYS A 25 -6.28 12.72 7.03
CA LYS A 25 -5.90 12.11 8.33
C LYS A 25 -4.80 12.88 9.07
N THR A 26 -3.74 13.29 8.35
CA THR A 26 -2.64 14.07 8.92
C THR A 26 -3.14 15.38 9.53
N LEU A 27 -3.97 16.13 8.81
CA LEU A 27 -4.57 17.37 9.32
C LEU A 27 -5.47 17.11 10.52
N GLN A 28 -6.28 16.07 10.47
CA GLN A 28 -7.15 15.69 11.59
C GLN A 28 -6.34 15.38 12.85
N ALA A 29 -5.25 14.61 12.73
CA ALA A 29 -4.39 14.28 13.86
C ALA A 29 -3.66 15.50 14.43
N VAL A 30 -3.13 16.40 13.57
CA VAL A 30 -2.51 17.66 14.03
C VAL A 30 -3.50 18.51 14.81
N ARG A 31 -4.71 18.73 14.27
CA ARG A 31 -5.76 19.50 14.95
C ARG A 31 -6.29 18.82 16.21
N ALA A 32 -6.32 17.50 16.24
CA ALA A 32 -6.68 16.76 17.45
C ALA A 32 -5.62 16.93 18.54
N ALA A 33 -4.33 16.90 18.18
CA ALA A 33 -3.21 17.08 19.11
C ALA A 33 -3.20 18.48 19.76
N ASP A 34 -3.78 19.49 19.11
CA ASP A 34 -3.89 20.85 19.67
C ASP A 34 -4.75 20.92 20.95
N ALA A 35 -5.60 19.93 21.19
CA ALA A 35 -6.36 19.84 22.44
C ALA A 35 -5.50 19.44 23.66
N PHE A 36 -4.27 19.02 23.45
CA PHE A 36 -3.33 18.58 24.47
C PHE A 36 -2.02 19.41 24.42
N PRO A 37 -2.08 20.71 24.73
CA PRO A 37 -0.96 21.61 24.57
C PRO A 37 0.23 21.25 25.49
N ASP A 38 -0.02 20.62 26.60
CA ASP A 38 1.01 20.21 27.58
C ASP A 38 1.68 18.87 27.24
N GLU A 39 1.22 18.20 26.21
CA GLU A 39 1.79 16.94 25.75
C GLU A 39 2.73 17.18 24.57
N CYS A 40 3.95 16.64 24.65
CA CYS A 40 4.81 16.52 23.47
C CYS A 40 4.17 15.58 22.46
N VAL A 41 4.53 15.69 21.18
CA VAL A 41 4.01 14.78 20.14
C VAL A 41 5.17 14.02 19.53
N LEU A 42 5.08 12.70 19.53
CA LEU A 42 5.99 11.82 18.79
C LEU A 42 5.27 11.29 17.55
N VAL A 43 5.73 11.68 16.37
CA VAL A 43 5.22 11.18 15.08
C VAL A 43 6.19 10.16 14.52
N ILE A 44 5.71 8.95 14.26
CA ILE A 44 6.45 7.88 13.60
C ILE A 44 5.78 7.62 12.26
N CYS A 45 6.49 7.92 11.15
CA CYS A 45 5.92 7.89 9.81
C CYS A 45 6.89 7.34 8.77
N PRO A 46 6.42 6.99 7.55
CA PRO A 46 7.29 6.71 6.43
C PRO A 46 8.17 7.93 6.07
N LYS A 47 9.40 7.68 5.61
CA LYS A 47 10.36 8.73 5.25
C LYS A 47 9.78 9.79 4.31
N ALA A 48 8.95 9.38 3.37
CA ALA A 48 8.32 10.29 2.41
C ALA A 48 7.28 11.25 3.03
N ALA A 49 6.70 10.89 4.19
CA ALA A 49 5.67 11.69 4.86
C ALA A 49 6.25 12.73 5.84
N VAL A 50 7.53 12.64 6.19
CA VAL A 50 8.16 13.48 7.23
C VAL A 50 7.97 14.98 6.99
N GLU A 51 8.23 15.45 5.76
CA GLU A 51 8.10 16.88 5.45
C GLU A 51 6.64 17.35 5.48
N ALA A 52 5.72 16.49 5.02
CA ALA A 52 4.30 16.81 5.09
C ALA A 52 3.85 16.97 6.55
N TRP A 53 4.30 16.09 7.44
CA TRP A 53 4.04 16.21 8.88
C TRP A 53 4.64 17.49 9.46
N ALA A 54 5.91 17.78 9.16
CA ALA A 54 6.58 19.02 9.63
C ALA A 54 5.83 20.27 9.15
N LYS A 55 5.46 20.31 7.87
CA LYS A 55 4.67 21.40 7.30
C LYS A 55 3.32 21.55 7.98
N HIS A 56 2.58 20.44 8.19
CA HIS A 56 1.27 20.50 8.84
C HIS A 56 1.35 21.01 10.27
N PHE A 57 2.32 20.59 11.07
CA PHE A 57 2.50 21.14 12.41
C PHE A 57 2.89 22.61 12.37
N ALA A 58 3.77 23.02 11.46
CA ALA A 58 4.21 24.41 11.34
C ALA A 58 3.09 25.37 10.85
N THR A 59 2.15 24.89 10.01
CA THR A 59 1.18 25.77 9.35
C THR A 59 -0.26 25.56 9.79
N GLN A 60 -0.60 24.41 10.36
CA GLN A 60 -1.97 24.03 10.67
C GLN A 60 -2.24 23.81 12.16
N SER A 61 -1.21 23.63 12.97
CA SER A 61 -1.38 23.59 14.44
C SER A 61 -1.75 24.97 14.95
N ALA A 62 -2.70 25.04 15.87
CA ALA A 62 -3.09 26.26 16.58
C ALA A 62 -2.17 26.51 17.80
N VAL A 63 -1.47 25.47 18.23
CA VAL A 63 -0.48 25.53 19.33
C VAL A 63 0.90 25.75 18.75
N GLY A 64 1.62 26.76 19.21
CA GLY A 64 3.01 27.03 18.81
C GLY A 64 3.95 25.92 19.30
N ARG A 65 4.16 24.90 18.47
CA ARG A 65 5.03 23.75 18.79
C ARG A 65 6.36 23.86 18.07
N THR A 66 7.44 23.58 18.78
CA THR A 66 8.76 23.42 18.15
C THR A 66 8.80 22.08 17.42
N VAL A 67 9.09 22.10 16.12
CA VAL A 67 9.16 20.89 15.30
C VAL A 67 10.60 20.43 15.13
N ALA A 68 10.93 19.25 15.65
CA ALA A 68 12.21 18.59 15.50
C ALA A 68 12.06 17.38 14.57
N VAL A 69 12.88 17.30 13.53
CA VAL A 69 12.85 16.21 12.54
C VAL A 69 14.11 15.35 12.69
N LEU A 70 13.92 14.07 13.03
CA LEU A 70 14.99 13.10 13.26
C LEU A 70 14.92 12.00 12.18
N VAL A 71 15.58 12.22 11.03
CA VAL A 71 15.36 11.34 9.84
C VAL A 71 16.62 10.71 9.25
N THR A 72 17.80 11.31 9.38
CA THR A 72 18.99 10.78 8.69
C THR A 72 20.19 10.61 9.59
N GLY A 73 20.85 9.42 9.45
CA GLY A 73 22.07 9.05 10.17
C GLY A 73 23.33 9.81 9.74
N ASP A 74 23.35 10.34 8.53
CA ASP A 74 24.57 10.92 7.94
C ASP A 74 24.63 12.45 8.02
N GLN A 75 23.57 13.13 8.46
CA GLN A 75 23.46 14.59 8.45
C GLN A 75 23.14 15.24 9.81
N MET A 76 23.02 14.46 10.88
CA MET A 76 23.09 15.00 12.23
C MET A 76 24.46 14.62 12.83
N PRO A 77 25.44 15.52 12.84
CA PRO A 77 26.56 15.35 13.73
C PRO A 77 26.02 15.20 15.15
N ALA A 78 26.64 14.35 15.96
CA ALA A 78 26.23 14.16 17.35
C ALA A 78 26.18 15.46 18.18
N ARG A 79 26.69 16.58 17.62
CA ARG A 79 26.63 17.92 18.17
C ARG A 79 25.36 18.70 17.87
N ASP A 80 24.58 18.32 16.83
CA ASP A 80 23.35 19.03 16.42
C ASP A 80 22.09 18.24 16.78
N ALA A 81 22.22 17.07 17.39
CA ALA A 81 21.09 16.38 17.98
C ALA A 81 20.54 17.25 19.13
N PRO A 82 19.22 17.58 19.12
CA PRO A 82 18.64 18.36 20.19
C PRO A 82 18.88 17.67 21.53
N THR A 83 19.48 18.37 22.46
CA THR A 83 19.63 17.88 23.82
C THR A 83 18.27 17.87 24.54
N PRO A 84 18.09 17.07 25.59
CA PRO A 84 16.86 17.14 26.39
C PRO A 84 16.51 18.56 26.85
N GLY A 85 17.51 19.44 27.03
CA GLY A 85 17.33 20.85 27.39
C GLY A 85 16.81 21.71 26.21
N ASP A 86 17.22 21.44 25.00
CA ASP A 86 16.80 22.19 23.81
C ASP A 86 15.33 21.91 23.43
N LEU A 87 14.76 20.83 23.95
CA LEU A 87 13.41 20.40 23.70
C LEU A 87 12.47 20.79 24.87
N CYS A 88 12.65 21.98 25.44
CA CYS A 88 11.75 22.51 26.46
C CYS A 88 10.40 22.96 25.86
N GLY A 89 9.30 22.58 26.51
CA GLY A 89 7.97 23.03 26.12
C GLY A 89 7.24 22.11 25.14
N ASN A 90 6.39 22.71 24.31
CA ASN A 90 5.54 22.01 23.34
C ASN A 90 6.35 21.57 22.12
N VAL A 91 6.88 20.34 22.14
CA VAL A 91 7.73 19.81 21.06
C VAL A 91 7.00 18.74 20.27
N VAL A 92 7.19 18.77 18.94
CA VAL A 92 6.85 17.68 18.04
C VAL A 92 8.14 17.06 17.53
N ILE A 93 8.33 15.77 17.82
CA ILE A 93 9.42 14.98 17.26
C ILE A 93 8.86 14.14 16.13
N ILE A 94 9.41 14.31 14.91
CA ILE A 94 9.04 13.54 13.74
C ILE A 94 10.20 12.61 13.37
N THR A 95 9.92 11.31 13.37
CA THR A 95 10.91 10.28 13.04
C THR A 95 10.31 9.23 12.11
N THR A 96 11.15 8.29 11.64
CA THR A 96 10.71 7.21 10.77
C THR A 96 10.76 5.87 11.48
N TYR A 97 10.02 4.88 10.95
CA TYR A 97 10.06 3.51 11.42
C TYR A 97 11.49 2.94 11.41
N ASP A 98 12.29 3.26 10.38
CA ASP A 98 13.69 2.82 10.30
C ASP A 98 14.55 3.42 11.41
N ARG A 99 14.34 4.71 11.71
CA ARG A 99 15.06 5.40 12.80
C ARG A 99 14.65 4.88 14.16
N MET A 100 13.38 4.55 14.38
CA MET A 100 12.94 3.87 15.61
C MET A 100 13.70 2.58 15.86
N ARG A 101 14.11 1.87 14.81
CA ARG A 101 14.94 0.67 14.95
C ARG A 101 16.35 0.97 15.46
N VAL A 102 16.92 2.12 15.11
CA VAL A 102 18.31 2.49 15.42
C VAL A 102 18.38 3.37 16.68
N ASP A 103 17.55 4.40 16.74
CA ASP A 103 17.65 5.47 17.75
C ASP A 103 16.65 5.32 18.90
N TRP A 104 16.04 4.14 19.07
CA TRP A 104 14.98 3.97 20.05
C TRP A 104 15.39 4.36 21.49
N ALA A 105 16.67 4.10 21.90
CA ALA A 105 17.17 4.45 23.21
C ALA A 105 17.30 5.97 23.37
N PHE A 106 17.86 6.66 22.37
CA PHE A 106 17.97 8.13 22.37
C PHE A 106 16.58 8.79 22.42
N LEU A 107 15.63 8.31 21.61
CA LEU A 107 14.26 8.81 21.62
C LEU A 107 13.55 8.53 22.96
N HIS A 108 13.81 7.36 23.53
CA HIS A 108 13.30 7.02 24.87
C HIS A 108 13.80 8.01 25.90
N ASP A 109 15.09 8.30 25.97
CA ASP A 109 15.69 9.20 26.96
C ASP A 109 15.14 10.63 26.86
N ILE A 110 14.84 11.08 25.63
CA ILE A 110 14.21 12.39 25.40
C ILE A 110 12.75 12.39 25.82
N MET A 111 12.00 11.36 25.49
CA MET A 111 10.54 11.33 25.68
C MET A 111 10.10 10.84 27.06
N HIS A 112 10.86 9.91 27.66
CA HIS A 112 10.48 9.27 28.91
C HIS A 112 10.16 10.24 30.08
N PRO A 113 10.87 11.35 30.25
CA PRO A 113 10.55 12.31 31.33
C PRO A 113 9.35 13.23 31.01
N ARG A 114 8.71 13.07 29.84
CA ARG A 114 7.65 13.96 29.35
C ARG A 114 6.31 13.24 29.29
N ARG A 115 5.23 14.01 29.39
CA ARG A 115 3.91 13.57 28.94
C ARG A 115 3.87 13.72 27.43
N PHE A 116 3.46 12.68 26.72
CA PHE A 116 3.47 12.72 25.26
C PHE A 116 2.35 11.89 24.63
N LEU A 117 1.97 12.32 23.44
CA LEU A 117 1.10 11.63 22.49
C LEU A 117 1.98 10.97 21.42
N THR A 118 1.71 9.71 21.07
CA THR A 118 2.33 9.05 19.91
C THR A 118 1.36 8.94 18.75
N ILE A 119 1.81 9.30 17.55
CA ILE A 119 1.08 9.15 16.30
C ILE A 119 1.88 8.23 15.38
N PHE A 120 1.26 7.12 14.98
CA PHE A 120 1.80 6.19 13.98
C PHE A 120 1.11 6.43 12.65
N ASP A 121 1.82 7.00 11.67
CA ASP A 121 1.31 7.18 10.31
C ASP A 121 1.64 5.95 9.46
N GLU A 122 0.73 5.58 8.57
CA GLU A 122 0.75 4.32 7.84
C GLU A 122 0.95 3.12 8.77
N ALA A 123 0.11 3.06 9.80
CA ALA A 123 0.23 2.09 10.90
C ALA A 123 0.20 0.61 10.48
N HIS A 124 -0.17 0.31 9.23
CA HIS A 124 -0.04 -1.02 8.65
C HIS A 124 1.40 -1.56 8.61
N TYR A 125 2.43 -0.70 8.78
CA TYR A 125 3.81 -1.14 9.00
C TYR A 125 3.99 -1.90 10.32
N LEU A 126 3.04 -1.79 11.25
CA LEU A 126 3.10 -2.41 12.57
C LEU A 126 2.41 -3.79 12.65
N LYS A 127 2.01 -4.34 11.52
CA LYS A 127 1.23 -5.58 11.44
C LYS A 127 1.92 -6.85 11.95
N SER A 128 3.23 -6.83 12.16
CA SER A 128 4.00 -8.02 12.54
C SER A 128 4.88 -7.79 13.76
N LEU A 129 4.69 -8.58 14.82
CA LEU A 129 5.55 -8.58 16.01
C LEU A 129 6.93 -9.20 15.78
N THR A 130 7.15 -9.92 14.69
CA THR A 130 8.48 -10.50 14.36
C THR A 130 9.42 -9.47 13.76
N SER A 131 8.88 -8.35 13.27
CA SER A 131 9.66 -7.23 12.76
C SER A 131 10.28 -6.42 13.92
N THR A 132 11.60 -6.32 13.95
CA THR A 132 12.33 -5.47 14.92
C THR A 132 11.82 -4.02 14.88
N GLN A 133 11.41 -3.55 13.73
CA GLN A 133 10.82 -2.24 13.49
C GLN A 133 9.49 -2.09 14.23
N ALA A 134 8.58 -3.04 14.08
CA ALA A 134 7.28 -3.00 14.74
C ALA A 134 7.42 -3.14 16.26
N VAL A 135 8.25 -4.08 16.74
CA VAL A 135 8.51 -4.29 18.17
C VAL A 135 9.04 -3.02 18.85
N ARG A 136 10.04 -2.35 18.24
CA ARG A 136 10.61 -1.13 18.81
C ARG A 136 9.67 0.06 18.72
N SER A 137 8.90 0.17 17.63
CA SER A 137 7.92 1.25 17.47
C SER A 137 6.74 1.12 18.42
N LEU A 138 6.22 -0.09 18.61
CA LEU A 138 5.09 -0.36 19.52
C LEU A 138 5.49 -0.55 20.98
N GLY A 139 6.78 -0.68 21.30
CA GLY A 139 7.24 -0.87 22.67
C GLY A 139 6.91 0.32 23.56
N TRP A 140 7.95 1.04 24.08
CA TRP A 140 7.73 2.17 24.97
C TRP A 140 6.88 3.31 24.37
N PRO A 141 6.94 3.62 23.01
CA PRO A 141 6.13 4.70 22.45
C PRO A 141 4.62 4.50 22.60
N ALA A 142 4.16 3.24 22.59
CA ALA A 142 2.74 2.95 22.82
C ALA A 142 2.41 2.77 24.32
N HIS A 143 3.30 2.14 25.09
CA HIS A 143 3.03 1.84 26.50
C HIS A 143 3.18 3.03 27.46
N LYS A 144 4.05 3.99 27.13
CA LYS A 144 4.34 5.16 27.97
C LYS A 144 3.59 6.41 27.57
N ALA A 145 3.08 6.46 26.34
CA ALA A 145 2.31 7.59 25.88
C ALA A 145 0.98 7.75 26.63
N GLU A 146 0.59 9.00 26.87
CA GLU A 146 -0.74 9.33 27.39
C GLU A 146 -1.83 8.96 26.39
N ARG A 147 -1.53 9.11 25.09
CA ARG A 147 -2.40 8.80 23.96
C ARG A 147 -1.62 8.17 22.83
N VAL A 148 -2.26 7.27 22.11
CA VAL A 148 -1.67 6.63 20.91
C VAL A 148 -2.68 6.62 19.79
N TRP A 149 -2.34 7.25 18.68
CA TRP A 149 -3.17 7.28 17.49
C TRP A 149 -2.49 6.60 16.31
N PHE A 150 -3.23 5.76 15.65
CA PHE A 150 -2.81 5.03 14.47
C PHE A 150 -3.55 5.58 13.25
N LEU A 151 -2.84 5.87 12.18
CA LEU A 151 -3.40 6.40 10.95
C LEU A 151 -3.03 5.49 9.79
N SER A 152 -3.99 5.04 9.01
CA SER A 152 -3.73 4.39 7.73
C SER A 152 -4.98 4.37 6.86
N GLY A 153 -4.82 4.65 5.58
CA GLY A 153 -5.89 4.50 4.60
C GLY A 153 -6.19 3.05 4.24
N THR A 154 -5.29 2.14 4.60
CA THR A 154 -5.34 0.72 4.28
C THR A 154 -4.90 -0.10 5.49
N PRO A 155 -5.79 -0.19 6.50
CA PRO A 155 -5.46 -0.82 7.78
C PRO A 155 -5.12 -2.31 7.67
N MET A 156 -5.70 -3.00 6.70
CA MET A 156 -5.44 -4.40 6.38
C MET A 156 -5.02 -4.53 4.90
N PRO A 157 -3.72 -4.32 4.58
CA PRO A 157 -3.25 -4.30 3.19
C PRO A 157 -3.46 -5.62 2.44
N ASN A 158 -3.50 -6.77 3.11
CA ASN A 158 -3.81 -8.07 2.52
C ASN A 158 -5.26 -8.52 2.74
N GLY A 159 -6.06 -7.75 3.49
CA GLY A 159 -7.42 -8.12 3.83
C GLY A 159 -7.53 -9.15 4.96
N TRP A 160 -6.51 -9.29 5.79
CA TRP A 160 -6.48 -10.26 6.87
C TRP A 160 -6.76 -9.60 8.22
N PRO A 161 -7.77 -10.04 8.98
CA PRO A 161 -8.02 -9.53 10.33
C PRO A 161 -6.79 -9.55 11.25
N SER A 162 -5.93 -10.54 11.10
CA SER A 162 -4.68 -10.69 11.86
C SER A 162 -3.70 -9.54 11.69
N GLU A 163 -3.80 -8.74 10.63
CA GLU A 163 -2.95 -7.56 10.42
C GLU A 163 -3.23 -6.45 11.44
N LEU A 164 -4.37 -6.47 12.11
CA LEU A 164 -4.72 -5.57 13.21
C LEU A 164 -4.44 -6.15 14.60
N TRP A 165 -4.16 -7.45 14.71
CA TRP A 165 -3.96 -8.11 15.99
C TRP A 165 -2.83 -7.47 16.84
N THR A 166 -1.70 -7.18 16.21
CA THR A 166 -0.53 -6.59 16.89
C THR A 166 -0.88 -5.28 17.60
N ILE A 167 -1.61 -4.39 16.90
CA ILE A 167 -2.06 -3.12 17.46
C ILE A 167 -3.09 -3.36 18.56
N ALA A 168 -4.11 -4.18 18.28
CA ALA A 168 -5.16 -4.49 19.23
C ALA A 168 -4.61 -5.11 20.54
N TRP A 169 -3.60 -5.96 20.43
CA TRP A 169 -2.95 -6.58 21.59
C TRP A 169 -2.17 -5.55 22.43
N VAL A 170 -1.38 -4.68 21.77
CA VAL A 170 -0.58 -3.66 22.45
C VAL A 170 -1.46 -2.64 23.18
N ILE A 171 -2.59 -2.24 22.61
CA ILE A 171 -3.52 -1.29 23.26
C ILE A 171 -4.54 -1.97 24.19
N GLY A 172 -4.41 -3.27 24.41
CA GLY A 172 -5.25 -4.02 25.34
C GLY A 172 -6.69 -4.30 24.90
N GLN A 173 -6.97 -4.20 23.58
CA GLN A 173 -8.28 -4.50 23.03
C GLN A 173 -8.54 -5.99 22.85
N THR A 174 -7.48 -6.81 22.80
CA THR A 174 -7.58 -8.27 22.82
C THR A 174 -6.59 -8.88 23.78
N LYS A 175 -6.99 -10.02 24.38
CA LYS A 175 -6.14 -10.91 25.18
C LYS A 175 -5.86 -12.23 24.45
N MET A 176 -6.45 -12.42 23.27
CA MET A 176 -6.21 -13.60 22.46
C MET A 176 -4.74 -13.66 22.05
N THR A 177 -4.17 -14.85 22.04
CA THR A 177 -2.89 -15.08 21.36
C THR A 177 -3.07 -14.81 19.87
N TYR A 178 -1.97 -14.66 19.14
CA TYR A 178 -2.05 -14.48 17.67
C TYR A 178 -2.78 -15.66 17.01
N ASP A 179 -2.47 -16.86 17.44
CA ASP A 179 -3.01 -18.10 16.89
C ASP A 179 -4.52 -18.26 17.18
N ASP A 180 -4.94 -17.93 18.41
CA ASP A 180 -6.36 -17.93 18.76
C ASP A 180 -7.13 -16.89 17.93
N PHE A 181 -6.54 -15.71 17.74
CA PHE A 181 -7.15 -14.64 16.95
C PHE A 181 -7.27 -15.03 15.46
N VAL A 182 -6.22 -15.65 14.89
CA VAL A 182 -6.25 -16.18 13.53
C VAL A 182 -7.29 -17.27 13.42
N THR A 183 -7.30 -18.24 14.32
CA THR A 183 -8.29 -19.34 14.32
C THR A 183 -9.71 -18.82 14.43
N TYR A 184 -9.92 -17.74 15.16
CA TYR A 184 -11.26 -17.21 15.44
C TYR A 184 -11.79 -16.35 14.29
N PHE A 185 -10.99 -15.40 13.78
CA PHE A 185 -11.45 -14.41 12.82
C PHE A 185 -11.02 -14.69 11.37
N CYS A 186 -9.91 -15.43 11.18
CA CYS A 186 -9.37 -15.60 9.84
C CYS A 186 -9.79 -16.93 9.20
N GLU A 187 -10.12 -16.85 7.92
CA GLU A 187 -10.18 -18.04 7.07
C GLU A 187 -8.75 -18.45 6.74
N THR A 188 -8.46 -19.75 6.91
CA THR A 188 -7.11 -20.31 6.67
C THR A 188 -7.17 -21.48 5.71
N ALA A 189 -6.10 -21.67 4.94
CA ALA A 189 -5.91 -22.83 4.07
C ALA A 189 -4.58 -23.53 4.40
N PRO A 190 -4.48 -24.85 4.17
CA PRO A 190 -3.25 -25.59 4.43
C PRO A 190 -2.08 -25.08 3.58
N ARG A 191 -0.91 -24.94 4.18
CA ARG A 191 0.33 -24.59 3.49
C ARG A 191 1.12 -25.86 3.15
N HIS A 192 1.53 -26.02 1.91
CA HIS A 192 2.34 -27.15 1.48
C HIS A 192 3.79 -26.72 1.22
N GLY A 193 4.72 -27.34 1.93
CA GLY A 193 6.16 -27.18 1.73
C GLY A 193 6.95 -27.79 2.88
N ARG A 194 7.92 -28.66 2.60
CA ARG A 194 8.81 -29.25 3.61
C ARG A 194 9.80 -28.21 4.12
N GLY A 195 9.58 -27.64 5.29
CA GLY A 195 10.56 -26.88 6.05
C GLY A 195 11.00 -27.66 7.29
N ARG A 196 12.30 -27.78 7.53
CA ARG A 196 12.89 -28.66 8.59
C ARG A 196 12.69 -28.21 10.04
N HIS A 197 12.10 -27.08 10.33
CA HIS A 197 11.79 -26.61 11.70
C HIS A 197 10.64 -25.62 11.62
N ARG A 198 9.40 -26.12 11.61
CA ARG A 198 8.20 -25.27 11.65
C ARG A 198 7.29 -25.67 12.80
N SER A 199 6.66 -24.67 13.44
CA SER A 199 5.56 -24.90 14.38
C SER A 199 4.31 -25.39 13.62
N ALA A 200 3.35 -25.99 14.32
CA ALA A 200 2.08 -26.41 13.72
C ALA A 200 1.32 -25.26 13.01
N TYR A 201 1.65 -24.01 13.33
CA TYR A 201 1.05 -22.79 12.75
C TYR A 201 1.67 -22.36 11.43
N ASP A 202 2.90 -22.84 11.13
CA ASP A 202 3.55 -22.60 9.82
C ASP A 202 2.89 -23.42 8.68
N ASP A 203 1.96 -24.29 9.03
CA ASP A 203 1.29 -25.19 8.07
C ASP A 203 0.03 -24.59 7.44
N HIS A 204 -0.38 -23.38 7.84
CA HIS A 204 -1.57 -22.71 7.31
C HIS A 204 -1.23 -21.31 6.80
N ILE A 205 -1.94 -20.89 5.76
CA ILE A 205 -1.93 -19.52 5.26
C ILE A 205 -3.29 -18.86 5.48
N ILE A 206 -3.28 -17.58 5.79
CA ILE A 206 -4.50 -16.79 5.94
C ILE A 206 -4.97 -16.39 4.54
N VAL A 207 -6.22 -16.67 4.23
CA VAL A 207 -6.82 -16.39 2.91
C VAL A 207 -7.89 -15.30 2.96
N GLY A 208 -8.36 -14.94 4.14
CA GLY A 208 -9.36 -13.89 4.30
C GLY A 208 -9.93 -13.83 5.72
N ILE A 209 -11.09 -13.20 5.85
CA ILE A 209 -11.92 -13.19 7.05
C ILE A 209 -12.93 -14.33 6.97
N ARG A 210 -13.28 -14.93 8.09
CA ARG A 210 -14.41 -15.88 8.19
C ARG A 210 -15.73 -15.15 8.03
N ASP A 211 -16.55 -15.58 7.11
CA ASP A 211 -17.84 -14.95 6.79
C ASP A 211 -18.73 -14.82 8.04
N GLU A 212 -18.84 -15.89 8.80
CA GLU A 212 -19.65 -15.94 10.02
C GLU A 212 -19.13 -15.06 11.16
N ARG A 213 -17.87 -14.58 11.09
CA ARG A 213 -17.23 -13.74 12.08
C ARG A 213 -17.08 -12.27 11.67
N ALA A 214 -17.44 -11.92 10.45
CA ALA A 214 -17.26 -10.58 9.93
C ALA A 214 -18.03 -9.51 10.73
N ALA A 215 -19.26 -9.80 11.13
CA ALA A 215 -20.05 -8.89 11.96
C ALA A 215 -19.42 -8.68 13.34
N GLU A 216 -18.98 -9.75 13.97
CA GLU A 216 -18.33 -9.71 15.28
C GLU A 216 -16.98 -8.99 15.24
N PHE A 217 -16.22 -9.16 14.14
CA PHE A 217 -14.98 -8.42 13.92
C PHE A 217 -15.21 -6.91 13.81
N ARG A 218 -16.27 -6.47 13.16
CA ARG A 218 -16.64 -5.05 13.12
C ARG A 218 -17.01 -4.50 14.50
N GLU A 219 -17.73 -5.27 15.31
CA GLU A 219 -18.05 -4.88 16.69
C GLU A 219 -16.77 -4.82 17.54
N PHE A 220 -15.83 -5.73 17.36
CA PHE A 220 -14.52 -5.70 18.01
C PHE A 220 -13.73 -4.44 17.65
N LEU A 221 -13.82 -3.95 16.42
CA LEU A 221 -13.14 -2.74 15.97
C LEU A 221 -13.80 -1.45 16.51
N ARG A 222 -15.11 -1.42 16.64
CA ARG A 222 -15.92 -0.22 16.93
C ARG A 222 -15.38 0.66 18.08
N PRO A 223 -14.89 0.15 19.22
CA PRO A 223 -14.45 0.98 20.34
C PRO A 223 -13.19 1.81 20.08
N TRP A 224 -12.37 1.40 19.12
CA TRP A 224 -11.04 1.98 18.93
C TRP A 224 -10.67 2.25 17.47
N PHE A 225 -11.59 2.02 16.53
CA PHE A 225 -11.36 2.13 15.11
C PHE A 225 -12.46 2.98 14.44
N LEU A 226 -12.08 4.05 13.76
CA LEU A 226 -12.96 4.87 12.94
C LEU A 226 -12.53 4.77 11.48
N ARG A 227 -13.43 4.34 10.60
CA ARG A 227 -13.25 4.36 9.15
C ARG A 227 -14.40 5.07 8.49
N ARG A 228 -14.08 5.98 7.58
CA ARG A 228 -15.04 6.69 6.75
C ARG A 228 -14.56 6.66 5.30
N LYS A 229 -15.50 6.56 4.38
CA LYS A 229 -15.22 6.68 2.94
C LYS A 229 -14.97 8.14 2.58
N ALA A 230 -14.33 8.38 1.43
CA ALA A 230 -14.14 9.73 0.90
C ALA A 230 -15.50 10.41 0.67
N ALA A 231 -16.51 9.68 0.21
CA ALA A 231 -17.89 10.11 0.08
C ALA A 231 -18.48 10.64 1.39
N ASP A 232 -18.24 9.94 2.48
CA ASP A 232 -18.74 10.31 3.81
C ASP A 232 -18.06 11.58 4.37
N ILE A 233 -16.91 11.98 3.83
CA ILE A 233 -16.12 13.12 4.30
C ILE A 233 -16.42 14.39 3.48
N ASP A 234 -17.51 14.44 2.70
CA ASP A 234 -17.91 15.59 1.88
C ASP A 234 -16.73 16.26 1.14
N ILE A 235 -15.92 15.43 0.52
CA ILE A 235 -14.82 15.87 -0.29
C ILE A 235 -15.37 16.07 -1.70
N LYS A 236 -15.01 17.16 -2.36
CA LYS A 236 -15.40 17.45 -3.77
C LYS A 236 -15.06 16.29 -4.75
N LEU A 237 -14.41 15.25 -4.27
CA LEU A 237 -14.12 14.00 -4.99
C LEU A 237 -15.38 13.23 -5.38
N ASP A 238 -16.50 13.35 -4.66
CA ASP A 238 -17.77 12.68 -5.02
C ASP A 238 -18.30 13.06 -6.39
N LYS A 239 -17.87 14.22 -6.89
CA LYS A 239 -18.24 14.71 -8.22
C LYS A 239 -17.33 14.17 -9.33
N ILE A 240 -16.16 13.62 -8.98
CA ILE A 240 -15.20 13.12 -9.94
C ILE A 240 -15.49 11.65 -10.19
N LYS A 241 -15.82 11.32 -11.42
CA LYS A 241 -16.06 9.93 -11.83
C LYS A 241 -14.75 9.17 -11.90
N LEU A 242 -14.69 7.99 -11.27
CA LEU A 242 -13.61 7.03 -11.47
C LEU A 242 -14.03 6.01 -12.52
N ALA A 243 -13.38 6.02 -13.68
CA ALA A 243 -13.62 5.07 -14.76
C ALA A 243 -12.50 4.02 -14.79
N GLU A 244 -12.87 2.75 -14.73
CA GLU A 244 -11.94 1.62 -14.73
C GLU A 244 -11.95 0.93 -16.07
N HIS A 245 -10.74 0.70 -16.63
CA HIS A 245 -10.53 0.06 -17.92
C HIS A 245 -9.57 -1.12 -17.74
N VAL A 246 -9.96 -2.27 -18.24
CA VAL A 246 -9.08 -3.44 -18.33
C VAL A 246 -8.75 -3.67 -19.81
N VAL A 247 -7.47 -3.57 -20.12
CA VAL A 247 -6.96 -3.72 -21.49
C VAL A 247 -6.26 -5.05 -21.61
N ALA A 248 -6.81 -5.94 -22.43
CA ALA A 248 -6.16 -7.18 -22.81
C ALA A 248 -5.32 -6.89 -24.07
N LEU A 249 -4.01 -7.11 -23.98
CA LEU A 249 -3.08 -6.88 -25.07
C LEU A 249 -2.54 -8.21 -25.60
N PRO A 250 -2.36 -8.35 -26.91
CA PRO A 250 -1.68 -9.50 -27.47
C PRO A 250 -0.25 -9.51 -26.89
N GLY A 251 0.10 -10.57 -26.17
CA GLY A 251 1.49 -10.79 -25.80
C GLY A 251 2.23 -11.45 -26.94
N ALA A 252 3.48 -11.10 -27.16
CA ALA A 252 4.38 -11.97 -27.87
C ALA A 252 4.67 -13.19 -26.97
N PRO A 253 4.00 -14.35 -27.15
CA PRO A 253 4.25 -15.52 -26.30
C PRO A 253 5.69 -15.98 -26.43
N PHE A 254 6.36 -15.64 -27.51
CA PHE A 254 7.64 -16.18 -27.93
C PHE A 254 8.85 -15.52 -27.30
N ASP A 255 8.85 -14.20 -27.12
CA ASP A 255 10.01 -13.53 -26.51
C ASP A 255 10.03 -13.75 -24.99
N ALA A 256 8.87 -13.86 -24.38
CA ALA A 256 8.75 -14.32 -22.99
C ALA A 256 9.22 -15.77 -22.82
N GLU A 257 8.94 -16.67 -23.76
CA GLU A 257 9.42 -18.05 -23.76
C GLU A 257 10.94 -18.12 -23.98
N VAL A 258 11.53 -17.26 -24.80
CA VAL A 258 12.98 -17.24 -25.03
C VAL A 258 13.74 -16.68 -23.82
N MET A 259 13.27 -15.59 -23.22
CA MET A 259 13.85 -15.09 -21.96
C MET A 259 13.59 -16.04 -20.79
N MET A 260 12.43 -16.69 -20.74
CA MET A 260 12.14 -17.81 -19.86
C MET A 260 13.13 -18.95 -20.10
N HIS A 261 13.41 -19.31 -21.31
CA HIS A 261 14.28 -20.41 -21.65
C HIS A 261 15.70 -20.21 -21.08
N ASP A 262 16.26 -19.02 -21.13
CA ASP A 262 17.61 -18.73 -20.63
C ASP A 262 17.67 -18.68 -19.09
N GLU A 263 16.70 -18.07 -18.40
CA GLU A 263 16.60 -18.10 -16.93
C GLU A 263 16.18 -19.50 -16.42
N MET A 264 15.38 -20.24 -17.17
CA MET A 264 14.93 -21.60 -16.85
C MET A 264 15.98 -22.68 -17.14
N LEU A 265 16.83 -22.50 -18.13
CA LEU A 265 18.02 -23.36 -18.32
C LEU A 265 18.97 -23.20 -17.13
N ALA A 266 19.12 -21.98 -16.59
CA ALA A 266 19.86 -21.72 -15.38
C ALA A 266 19.21 -22.35 -14.13
N ALA A 267 17.85 -22.48 -14.11
CA ALA A 267 17.06 -23.05 -13.00
C ALA A 267 16.72 -24.55 -13.16
N GLY A 268 17.12 -25.19 -14.26
CA GLY A 268 16.87 -26.62 -14.50
C GLY A 268 15.73 -26.96 -15.44
N GLY A 269 15.25 -25.98 -16.23
CA GLY A 269 14.34 -26.17 -17.37
C GLY A 269 12.86 -25.94 -17.09
N ALA A 270 12.12 -25.45 -18.10
CA ALA A 270 10.70 -25.12 -18.08
C ALA A 270 9.83 -26.33 -17.67
N ASP A 271 10.18 -27.51 -18.18
CA ASP A 271 9.44 -28.74 -17.90
C ASP A 271 9.52 -29.15 -16.42
N LYS A 272 10.66 -28.91 -15.77
CA LYS A 272 10.80 -29.16 -14.32
C LYS A 272 9.98 -28.21 -13.49
N LEU A 273 9.92 -26.95 -13.90
CA LEU A 273 9.13 -25.92 -13.25
C LEU A 273 7.63 -26.16 -13.41
N MET A 274 7.18 -26.52 -14.62
CA MET A 274 5.77 -26.90 -14.87
C MET A 274 5.43 -28.21 -14.20
N ALA A 275 6.29 -29.20 -14.22
CA ALA A 275 6.11 -30.48 -13.52
C ALA A 275 6.06 -30.27 -12.00
N GLU A 276 6.87 -29.36 -11.44
CA GLU A 276 6.83 -29.00 -10.02
C GLU A 276 5.52 -28.27 -9.68
N PHE A 277 5.09 -27.35 -10.53
CA PHE A 277 3.81 -26.66 -10.39
C PHE A 277 2.62 -27.65 -10.47
N GLU A 278 2.63 -28.56 -11.42
CA GLU A 278 1.62 -29.61 -11.53
C GLU A 278 1.67 -30.60 -10.36
N ARG A 279 2.87 -30.97 -9.92
CA ARG A 279 3.07 -31.84 -8.75
C ARG A 279 2.55 -31.19 -7.47
N GLN A 280 2.76 -29.90 -7.28
CA GLN A 280 2.23 -29.16 -6.14
C GLN A 280 0.72 -29.00 -6.22
N ASN A 281 0.16 -28.74 -7.38
CA ASN A 281 -1.30 -28.77 -7.60
C ASN A 281 -1.90 -30.14 -7.31
N LEU A 282 -1.22 -31.21 -7.70
CA LEU A 282 -1.65 -32.59 -7.43
C LEU A 282 -1.52 -32.96 -5.95
N ALA A 283 -0.46 -32.48 -5.29
CA ALA A 283 -0.25 -32.64 -3.85
C ALA A 283 -1.32 -31.90 -3.04
N LEU A 284 -1.70 -30.69 -3.47
CA LEU A 284 -2.81 -29.92 -2.91
C LEU A 284 -4.14 -30.72 -2.98
N ARG A 285 -4.41 -31.36 -4.13
CA ARG A 285 -5.63 -32.19 -4.30
C ARG A 285 -5.64 -33.45 -3.41
N LYS A 286 -4.45 -33.95 -3.03
CA LYS A 286 -4.34 -35.18 -2.21
C LYS A 286 -4.42 -34.92 -0.70
N VAL A 287 -4.13 -33.71 -0.24
CA VAL A 287 -4.02 -33.40 1.19
C VAL A 287 -5.25 -32.69 1.74
N LEU A 288 -6.10 -32.13 0.87
CA LEU A 288 -7.38 -31.61 1.30
C LEU A 288 -8.30 -32.76 1.74
N PRO A 289 -8.87 -32.69 2.96
CA PRO A 289 -9.86 -33.67 3.37
C PRO A 289 -10.95 -33.82 2.31
N VAL A 290 -11.35 -35.06 2.03
CA VAL A 290 -12.44 -35.36 1.09
C VAL A 290 -13.68 -34.60 1.59
N GLY A 291 -14.15 -33.62 0.82
CA GLY A 291 -15.28 -32.77 1.20
C GLY A 291 -14.93 -31.32 1.56
N THR A 292 -13.66 -30.94 1.65
CA THR A 292 -13.29 -29.53 1.82
C THR A 292 -13.60 -28.78 0.52
N ARG A 293 -14.69 -28.02 0.52
CA ARG A 293 -15.00 -27.04 -0.54
C ARG A 293 -14.16 -25.79 -0.35
N LEU A 294 -12.88 -25.87 -0.68
CA LEU A 294 -12.18 -24.66 -1.07
C LEU A 294 -12.70 -24.32 -2.46
N ASP A 295 -13.19 -23.11 -2.63
CA ASP A 295 -13.45 -22.60 -3.97
C ASP A 295 -12.13 -22.55 -4.77
N ASP A 296 -12.21 -22.45 -6.09
CA ASP A 296 -11.03 -22.45 -6.94
C ASP A 296 -10.11 -21.24 -6.66
N ASP A 297 -10.64 -20.18 -6.07
CA ASP A 297 -9.90 -18.97 -5.71
C ASP A 297 -9.08 -19.16 -4.44
N ALA A 298 -9.59 -19.88 -3.42
CA ALA A 298 -8.81 -20.26 -2.24
C ALA A 298 -7.65 -21.19 -2.61
N ARG A 299 -7.92 -22.14 -3.52
CA ARG A 299 -6.88 -23.03 -4.06
C ARG A 299 -5.79 -22.25 -4.83
N ALA A 300 -6.19 -21.26 -5.63
CA ALA A 300 -5.25 -20.42 -6.36
C ALA A 300 -4.37 -19.60 -5.43
N LEU A 301 -4.89 -19.10 -4.31
CA LEU A 301 -4.14 -18.34 -3.30
C LEU A 301 -3.06 -19.20 -2.63
N VAL A 302 -3.43 -20.43 -2.19
CA VAL A 302 -2.49 -21.38 -1.58
C VAL A 302 -1.34 -21.72 -2.53
N VAL A 303 -1.64 -21.93 -3.80
CA VAL A 303 -0.63 -22.19 -4.82
C VAL A 303 0.29 -21.00 -5.00
N LEU A 304 -0.24 -19.78 -5.02
CA LEU A 304 0.54 -18.55 -5.18
C LEU A 304 1.56 -18.35 -4.06
N GLU A 305 1.17 -18.50 -2.82
CA GLU A 305 2.08 -18.31 -1.67
C GLU A 305 3.12 -19.43 -1.53
N THR A 306 2.78 -20.65 -1.96
CA THR A 306 3.71 -21.79 -1.91
C THR A 306 4.79 -21.72 -2.98
N VAL A 307 4.49 -21.06 -4.12
CA VAL A 307 5.41 -20.89 -5.26
C VAL A 307 5.93 -19.46 -5.40
N GLU A 308 5.91 -18.69 -4.32
CA GLU A 308 6.25 -17.26 -4.32
C GLU A 308 7.56 -16.91 -5.07
N PRO A 309 8.68 -17.62 -4.88
CA PRO A 309 9.93 -17.32 -5.61
C PRO A 309 9.80 -17.51 -7.12
N MET A 310 9.12 -18.59 -7.54
CA MET A 310 8.90 -18.90 -8.94
C MET A 310 7.90 -17.94 -9.56
N PHE A 311 6.89 -17.56 -8.77
CA PHE A 311 5.87 -16.64 -9.20
C PHE A 311 6.40 -15.21 -9.38
N ALA A 312 7.40 -14.81 -8.62
CA ALA A 312 8.09 -13.53 -8.81
C ALA A 312 8.77 -13.46 -10.19
N THR A 313 9.43 -14.56 -10.60
CA THR A 313 10.05 -14.66 -11.93
C THR A 313 8.99 -14.61 -13.04
N TRP A 314 7.91 -15.39 -12.93
CA TRP A 314 6.81 -15.38 -13.89
C TRP A 314 6.15 -14.01 -14.04
N ARG A 315 5.97 -13.31 -12.93
CA ARG A 315 5.42 -11.95 -12.93
C ARG A 315 6.36 -10.97 -13.64
N LYS A 316 7.67 -11.08 -13.42
CA LYS A 316 8.67 -10.27 -14.10
C LYS A 316 8.62 -10.48 -15.61
N ILE A 317 8.58 -11.73 -16.06
CA ILE A 317 8.51 -12.09 -17.49
C ILE A 317 7.21 -11.55 -18.09
N ALA A 318 6.07 -11.78 -17.45
CA ALA A 318 4.79 -11.26 -17.91
C ALA A 318 4.78 -9.73 -17.98
N GLY A 319 5.41 -9.05 -17.02
CA GLY A 319 5.58 -7.60 -17.02
C GLY A 319 6.43 -7.12 -18.19
N LEU A 320 7.57 -7.76 -18.45
CA LEU A 320 8.46 -7.43 -19.58
C LEU A 320 7.75 -7.63 -20.92
N SER A 321 7.02 -8.74 -21.09
CA SER A 321 6.25 -8.99 -22.32
C SER A 321 5.09 -8.02 -22.53
N LEU A 322 4.59 -7.42 -21.44
CA LEU A 322 3.50 -6.45 -21.48
C LEU A 322 3.99 -5.02 -21.69
N ALA A 323 5.25 -4.72 -21.36
CA ALA A 323 5.77 -3.35 -21.31
C ALA A 323 5.69 -2.63 -22.66
N GLU A 324 6.14 -3.27 -23.73
CA GLU A 324 6.13 -2.69 -25.07
C GLU A 324 4.70 -2.46 -25.60
N PRO A 325 3.81 -3.48 -25.68
CA PRO A 325 2.46 -3.25 -26.18
C PRO A 325 1.66 -2.27 -25.32
N ALA A 326 1.90 -2.25 -23.99
CA ALA A 326 1.27 -1.27 -23.13
C ALA A 326 1.78 0.15 -23.39
N ALA A 327 3.08 0.33 -23.64
CA ALA A 327 3.64 1.65 -23.96
C ALA A 327 3.04 2.23 -25.25
N TRP A 328 2.92 1.43 -26.30
CA TRP A 328 2.27 1.84 -27.54
C TRP A 328 0.80 2.19 -27.34
N TYR A 329 0.06 1.35 -26.63
CA TYR A 329 -1.34 1.62 -26.29
C TYR A 329 -1.50 2.93 -25.49
N ILE A 330 -0.61 3.20 -24.52
CA ILE A 330 -0.62 4.45 -23.74
C ILE A 330 -0.33 5.65 -24.66
N ALA A 331 0.60 5.52 -25.60
CA ALA A 331 0.91 6.56 -26.56
C ALA A 331 -0.30 6.92 -27.46
N ASP A 332 -1.08 5.90 -27.86
CA ASP A 332 -2.30 6.07 -28.66
C ASP A 332 -3.45 6.76 -27.90
N LEU A 333 -3.43 6.73 -26.57
CA LEU A 333 -4.41 7.44 -25.74
C LEU A 333 -4.11 8.93 -25.58
N VAL A 334 -2.97 9.41 -26.08
CA VAL A 334 -2.60 10.83 -26.01
C VAL A 334 -3.44 11.63 -27.00
N GLU A 335 -4.26 12.53 -26.48
CA GLU A 335 -5.14 13.38 -27.28
C GLU A 335 -5.24 14.80 -26.67
N PRO A 336 -5.73 15.80 -27.43
CA PRO A 336 -5.99 17.13 -26.87
C PRO A 336 -6.86 17.07 -25.62
N GLY A 337 -6.38 17.65 -24.51
CA GLY A 337 -7.04 17.59 -23.21
C GLY A 337 -6.67 16.37 -22.35
N ARG A 338 -6.02 15.35 -22.93
CA ARG A 338 -5.49 14.17 -22.21
C ARG A 338 -4.01 13.96 -22.54
N THR A 339 -3.19 14.90 -22.14
CA THR A 339 -1.75 14.96 -22.47
C THR A 339 -0.85 14.53 -21.30
N LYS A 340 -1.43 14.27 -20.11
CA LYS A 340 -0.70 13.90 -18.90
C LYS A 340 -1.10 12.51 -18.47
N HIS A 341 -0.14 11.61 -18.42
CA HIS A 341 -0.35 10.22 -18.04
C HIS A 341 0.57 9.83 -16.89
N VAL A 342 0.03 9.12 -15.89
CA VAL A 342 0.79 8.52 -14.78
C VAL A 342 0.89 7.03 -15.07
N VAL A 343 2.11 6.49 -15.12
CA VAL A 343 2.35 5.10 -15.53
C VAL A 343 3.12 4.37 -14.42
N PHE A 344 2.54 3.34 -13.87
CA PHE A 344 3.15 2.54 -12.84
C PHE A 344 3.50 1.14 -13.32
N GLY A 345 4.76 0.76 -13.07
CA GLY A 345 5.27 -0.59 -13.19
C GLY A 345 5.87 -1.06 -11.87
N PHE A 346 6.40 -2.26 -11.85
CA PHE A 346 7.04 -2.84 -10.67
C PHE A 346 8.52 -3.13 -10.92
N HIS A 347 8.86 -3.78 -12.04
CA HIS A 347 10.22 -4.17 -12.38
C HIS A 347 10.94 -3.07 -13.16
N SER A 348 12.24 -2.88 -12.88
CA SER A 348 13.03 -1.83 -13.54
C SER A 348 13.07 -1.97 -15.07
N GLY A 349 13.20 -3.19 -15.59
CA GLY A 349 13.19 -3.41 -17.03
C GLY A 349 11.88 -3.00 -17.70
N VAL A 350 10.73 -3.17 -17.03
CA VAL A 350 9.45 -2.65 -17.51
C VAL A 350 9.46 -1.13 -17.57
N LEU A 351 9.97 -0.49 -16.53
CA LEU A 351 10.09 0.98 -16.48
C LEU A 351 11.06 1.50 -17.55
N ASP A 352 12.13 0.76 -17.86
CA ASP A 352 13.11 1.11 -18.89
C ASP A 352 12.45 1.12 -20.28
N THR A 353 11.70 0.06 -20.62
CA THR A 353 10.95 -0.03 -21.89
C THR A 353 9.88 1.07 -22.00
N LEU A 354 9.12 1.31 -20.92
CA LEU A 354 8.12 2.37 -20.89
C LEU A 354 8.76 3.75 -21.12
N GLU A 355 9.90 4.04 -20.49
CA GLU A 355 10.62 5.30 -20.64
C GLU A 355 11.15 5.48 -22.07
N GLU A 356 11.73 4.44 -22.65
CA GLU A 356 12.27 4.45 -24.01
C GLU A 356 11.19 4.76 -25.06
N ILE A 357 10.06 4.08 -25.00
CA ILE A 357 8.98 4.23 -25.98
C ILE A 357 8.22 5.54 -25.75
N LEU A 358 7.73 5.78 -24.54
CA LEU A 358 6.93 6.96 -24.23
C LEU A 358 7.72 8.27 -24.34
N GLY A 359 9.05 8.20 -24.16
CA GLY A 359 9.96 9.32 -24.36
C GLY A 359 9.98 9.87 -25.79
N GLN A 360 9.53 9.09 -26.78
CA GLN A 360 9.41 9.52 -28.18
C GLN A 360 8.18 10.43 -28.40
N PHE A 361 7.19 10.37 -27.52
CA PHE A 361 5.92 11.09 -27.64
C PHE A 361 5.83 12.30 -26.71
N GLY A 362 6.62 12.34 -25.63
CA GLY A 362 6.54 13.42 -24.67
C GLY A 362 7.62 13.42 -23.60
N LYS A 363 7.55 14.39 -22.71
CA LYS A 363 8.51 14.52 -21.61
C LYS A 363 8.28 13.43 -20.55
N VAL A 364 9.32 12.70 -20.20
CA VAL A 364 9.26 11.64 -19.18
C VAL A 364 9.85 12.12 -17.85
N PHE A 365 9.15 11.85 -16.77
CA PHE A 365 9.58 12.05 -15.38
C PHE A 365 9.65 10.70 -14.67
N ARG A 366 10.84 10.13 -14.62
CA ARG A 366 11.04 8.83 -13.96
C ARG A 366 11.28 8.96 -12.48
N THR A 367 10.60 8.10 -11.70
CA THR A 367 10.75 8.00 -10.25
C THR A 367 10.70 6.53 -9.80
N ASP A 368 11.82 6.00 -9.34
CA ASP A 368 11.97 4.62 -8.88
C ASP A 368 12.75 4.53 -7.55
N GLY A 369 13.11 3.30 -7.12
CA GLY A 369 13.84 3.07 -5.87
C GLY A 369 15.20 3.77 -5.79
N LYS A 370 15.84 4.03 -6.94
CA LYS A 370 17.16 4.68 -7.02
C LYS A 370 17.07 6.20 -7.07
N THR A 371 15.90 6.76 -7.35
CA THR A 371 15.69 8.21 -7.44
C THR A 371 15.75 8.85 -6.06
N SER A 372 16.63 9.83 -5.87
CA SER A 372 16.75 10.56 -4.61
C SER A 372 15.45 11.32 -4.26
N LEU A 373 15.21 11.55 -2.98
CA LEU A 373 13.99 12.23 -2.51
C LEU A 373 13.87 13.65 -3.10
N SER A 374 15.00 14.37 -3.19
CA SER A 374 15.05 15.72 -3.81
C SER A 374 14.64 15.67 -5.28
N ARG A 375 15.13 14.69 -6.04
CA ARG A 375 14.78 14.52 -7.46
C ARG A 375 13.33 14.11 -7.64
N ARG A 376 12.79 13.20 -6.80
CA ARG A 376 11.36 12.84 -6.81
C ARG A 376 10.46 14.07 -6.66
N ARG A 377 10.78 14.96 -5.73
CA ARG A 377 10.06 16.20 -5.50
C ARG A 377 10.20 17.20 -6.64
N ALA A 378 11.38 17.27 -7.25
CA ALA A 378 11.58 18.09 -8.43
C ALA A 378 10.72 17.57 -9.60
N ASN A 379 10.73 16.26 -9.87
CA ASN A 379 9.91 15.62 -10.89
C ASN A 379 8.41 15.89 -10.67
N GLU A 380 7.93 15.74 -9.42
CA GLU A 380 6.54 16.02 -9.06
C GLU A 380 6.17 17.48 -9.35
N ARG A 381 6.97 18.43 -8.86
CA ARG A 381 6.72 19.88 -9.06
C ARG A 381 6.75 20.26 -10.54
N GLU A 382 7.74 19.78 -11.27
CA GLU A 382 7.86 20.03 -12.69
C GLU A 382 6.66 19.45 -13.46
N PHE A 383 6.27 18.19 -13.18
CA PHE A 383 5.11 17.56 -13.82
C PHE A 383 3.81 18.32 -13.53
N GLN A 384 3.60 18.74 -12.28
CA GLN A 384 2.42 19.51 -11.88
C GLN A 384 2.36 20.92 -12.49
N ALA A 385 3.51 21.49 -12.83
CA ALA A 385 3.62 22.84 -13.40
C ALA A 385 3.52 22.85 -14.94
N LEU A 386 3.48 21.69 -15.61
CA LEU A 386 3.43 21.65 -17.07
C LEU A 386 2.10 22.22 -17.61
N PRO A 387 2.18 22.98 -18.74
CA PRO A 387 0.99 23.50 -19.39
C PRO A 387 0.14 22.36 -19.96
N PRO A 388 -1.19 22.57 -20.10
CA PRO A 388 -2.12 21.51 -20.48
C PRO A 388 -1.81 20.84 -21.83
N GLU A 389 -1.28 21.58 -22.78
CA GLU A 389 -0.96 21.12 -24.16
C GLU A 389 0.30 20.25 -24.24
N GLN A 390 1.20 20.34 -23.29
CA GLN A 390 2.46 19.60 -23.31
C GLN A 390 2.25 18.14 -22.94
N VAL A 391 2.60 17.21 -23.82
CA VAL A 391 2.56 15.77 -23.53
C VAL A 391 3.64 15.40 -22.52
N ALA A 392 3.23 14.67 -21.47
CA ALA A 392 4.15 14.19 -20.46
C ALA A 392 3.68 12.92 -19.75
N PHE A 393 4.65 12.10 -19.39
CA PHE A 393 4.48 10.84 -18.67
C PHE A 393 5.23 10.86 -17.34
N PHE A 394 4.53 10.59 -16.26
CA PHE A 394 5.14 10.34 -14.96
C PHE A 394 5.26 8.83 -14.75
N ILE A 395 6.46 8.30 -14.94
CA ILE A 395 6.72 6.86 -14.86
C ILE A 395 7.32 6.52 -13.49
N GLY A 396 6.75 5.54 -12.81
CA GLY A 396 7.24 5.18 -11.49
C GLY A 396 7.04 3.73 -11.08
N ASN A 397 7.86 3.30 -10.12
CA ASN A 397 7.63 2.03 -9.47
C ASN A 397 6.43 2.16 -8.51
N LEU A 398 5.45 1.27 -8.66
CA LEU A 398 4.16 1.35 -7.96
C LEU A 398 4.31 1.40 -6.43
N ILE A 399 5.32 0.75 -5.85
CA ILE A 399 5.57 0.81 -4.40
C ILE A 399 6.26 2.12 -4.00
N SER A 400 7.35 2.47 -4.67
CA SER A 400 8.19 3.59 -4.23
C SER A 400 7.68 4.96 -4.69
N ALA A 401 7.05 5.05 -5.86
CA ALA A 401 6.51 6.28 -6.41
C ALA A 401 5.09 6.59 -5.91
N SER A 402 4.35 5.55 -5.48
CA SER A 402 3.02 5.73 -4.90
C SER A 402 3.03 6.37 -3.50
N VAL A 403 4.18 6.54 -2.86
CA VAL A 403 4.27 7.17 -1.54
C VAL A 403 4.45 8.69 -1.70
N ALA A 404 3.49 9.46 -1.20
CA ALA A 404 3.48 10.92 -0.99
C ALA A 404 3.38 11.84 -2.23
N ALA A 405 3.49 11.37 -3.49
CA ALA A 405 3.35 12.24 -4.66
C ALA A 405 1.92 12.74 -4.88
N THR A 406 1.77 13.98 -5.38
CA THR A 406 0.50 14.55 -5.86
C THR A 406 0.60 14.77 -7.36
N LEU A 407 -0.25 14.09 -8.15
CA LEU A 407 -0.18 14.07 -9.60
C LEU A 407 -1.52 14.44 -10.25
N THR A 408 -2.21 15.40 -9.65
CA THR A 408 -3.57 15.85 -10.06
C THR A 408 -3.62 16.60 -11.38
N ASN A 409 -2.47 16.88 -12.00
CA ASN A 409 -2.39 17.39 -13.36
C ASN A 409 -2.70 16.33 -14.42
N ALA A 410 -2.73 15.06 -14.02
CA ALA A 410 -3.13 13.93 -14.87
C ALA A 410 -4.55 13.46 -14.53
N ALA A 411 -5.28 13.00 -15.54
CA ALA A 411 -6.57 12.32 -15.40
C ALA A 411 -6.47 10.81 -15.60
N ASP A 412 -5.34 10.32 -16.11
CA ASP A 412 -5.13 8.94 -16.47
C ASP A 412 -4.00 8.32 -15.64
N VAL A 413 -4.28 7.17 -15.02
CA VAL A 413 -3.29 6.33 -14.36
C VAL A 413 -3.28 4.93 -14.97
N HIS A 414 -2.10 4.48 -15.33
CA HIS A 414 -1.85 3.20 -16.00
C HIS A 414 -1.11 2.27 -15.04
N LEU A 415 -1.71 1.12 -14.76
CA LEU A 415 -1.14 0.06 -13.95
C LEU A 415 -0.65 -1.06 -14.87
N VAL A 416 0.54 -0.90 -15.42
CA VAL A 416 1.12 -1.85 -16.38
C VAL A 416 1.42 -3.18 -15.70
N GLU A 417 1.92 -3.13 -14.47
CA GLU A 417 2.07 -4.31 -13.64
C GLU A 417 1.22 -4.20 -12.39
N GLN A 418 0.52 -5.28 -12.05
CA GLN A 418 -0.24 -5.40 -10.81
C GLN A 418 0.64 -5.96 -9.68
N THR A 419 0.37 -5.54 -8.45
CA THR A 419 0.96 -6.14 -7.25
C THR A 419 -0.03 -7.14 -6.62
N PHE A 420 0.45 -7.98 -5.71
CA PHE A 420 -0.41 -8.91 -4.96
C PHE A 420 -1.19 -8.24 -3.82
N THR A 421 -0.99 -6.95 -3.63
CA THR A 421 -1.54 -6.21 -2.50
C THR A 421 -2.43 -5.07 -3.01
N PRO A 422 -3.75 -5.12 -2.76
CA PRO A 422 -4.69 -4.07 -3.19
C PRO A 422 -4.27 -2.67 -2.76
N HIS A 423 -3.65 -2.56 -1.60
CA HIS A 423 -3.12 -1.31 -1.03
C HIS A 423 -2.27 -0.50 -2.02
N HIS A 424 -1.32 -1.13 -2.74
CA HIS A 424 -0.45 -0.40 -3.67
C HIS A 424 -1.23 0.15 -4.86
N THR A 425 -2.19 -0.62 -5.39
CA THR A 425 -3.09 -0.18 -6.46
C THR A 425 -3.90 1.04 -6.01
N VAL A 426 -4.54 0.95 -4.86
CA VAL A 426 -5.31 2.07 -4.29
C VAL A 426 -4.43 3.30 -4.08
N GLN A 427 -3.24 3.14 -3.53
CA GLN A 427 -2.30 4.25 -3.36
C GLN A 427 -1.90 4.88 -4.69
N GLY A 428 -1.61 4.09 -5.72
CA GLY A 428 -1.27 4.57 -7.05
C GLY A 428 -2.40 5.42 -7.67
N VAL A 429 -3.63 4.90 -7.64
CA VAL A 429 -4.83 5.61 -8.14
C VAL A 429 -5.07 6.91 -7.38
N ARG A 430 -4.90 6.91 -6.07
CA ARG A 430 -5.08 8.10 -5.21
C ARG A 430 -3.99 9.16 -5.40
N ARG A 431 -3.02 8.99 -6.34
CA ARG A 431 -2.11 10.07 -6.76
C ARG A 431 -2.76 11.06 -7.69
N ILE A 432 -3.66 10.61 -8.54
CA ILE A 432 -4.46 11.45 -9.43
C ILE A 432 -5.86 11.74 -8.85
N TYR A 433 -6.54 10.74 -8.29
CA TYR A 433 -7.87 10.84 -7.71
C TYR A 433 -7.81 11.35 -6.28
N ARG A 434 -7.67 12.67 -6.13
CA ARG A 434 -7.56 13.35 -4.82
C ARG A 434 -7.93 14.82 -4.91
N ILE A 435 -8.04 15.49 -3.78
CA ILE A 435 -8.30 16.93 -3.67
C ILE A 435 -7.30 17.71 -4.54
N GLY A 436 -7.82 18.58 -5.39
CA GLY A 436 -7.04 19.36 -6.37
C GLY A 436 -7.10 18.81 -7.79
N GLN A 437 -7.76 17.65 -8.01
CA GLN A 437 -8.08 17.17 -9.35
C GLN A 437 -9.05 18.14 -10.03
N LYS A 438 -8.77 18.50 -11.29
CA LYS A 438 -9.55 19.44 -12.08
C LYS A 438 -10.44 18.76 -13.12
N ASN A 439 -10.17 17.50 -13.44
CA ASN A 439 -10.93 16.74 -14.42
C ASN A 439 -12.15 16.09 -13.75
N ASP A 440 -13.26 16.02 -14.47
CA ASP A 440 -14.50 15.41 -14.01
C ASP A 440 -14.44 13.88 -13.99
N THR A 441 -13.46 13.30 -14.69
CA THR A 441 -13.24 11.87 -14.75
C THR A 441 -11.75 11.57 -14.58
N CYS A 442 -11.44 10.59 -13.72
CA CYS A 442 -10.15 9.95 -13.61
C CYS A 442 -10.25 8.53 -14.18
N ASN A 443 -9.36 8.17 -15.08
CA ASN A 443 -9.32 6.85 -15.70
C ASN A 443 -8.23 6.00 -15.06
N VAL A 444 -8.58 4.77 -14.73
CA VAL A 444 -7.67 3.75 -14.22
C VAL A 444 -7.55 2.66 -15.29
N TRP A 445 -6.38 2.53 -15.86
CA TRP A 445 -6.07 1.57 -16.91
C TRP A 445 -5.24 0.43 -16.32
N THR A 446 -5.75 -0.78 -16.43
CA THR A 446 -5.05 -1.99 -15.99
C THR A 446 -4.79 -2.88 -17.21
N TYR A 447 -3.57 -3.31 -17.34
CA TYR A 447 -3.11 -4.07 -18.49
C TYR A 447 -2.91 -5.55 -18.15
N GLN A 448 -3.24 -6.41 -19.07
CA GLN A 448 -3.01 -7.85 -18.97
C GLN A 448 -2.72 -8.45 -20.35
N LEU A 449 -1.90 -9.49 -20.40
CA LEU A 449 -1.70 -10.26 -21.61
C LEU A 449 -2.92 -11.17 -21.86
N GLU A 450 -3.38 -11.24 -23.09
CA GLU A 450 -4.42 -12.18 -23.49
C GLU A 450 -4.02 -13.61 -23.14
N SER A 451 -4.98 -14.36 -22.60
CA SER A 451 -4.79 -15.77 -22.24
C SER A 451 -3.69 -16.08 -21.22
N ASN A 452 -3.04 -15.07 -20.62
CA ASN A 452 -1.98 -15.31 -19.64
C ASN A 452 -2.56 -15.75 -18.28
N PRO A 453 -2.24 -16.97 -17.83
CA PRO A 453 -2.81 -17.51 -16.59
C PRO A 453 -2.31 -16.78 -15.34
N VAL A 454 -1.12 -16.15 -15.39
CA VAL A 454 -0.55 -15.38 -14.27
C VAL A 454 -1.40 -14.14 -14.01
N HIS A 455 -1.70 -13.34 -15.06
CA HIS A 455 -2.52 -12.14 -14.92
C HIS A 455 -3.93 -12.46 -14.41
N ARG A 456 -4.57 -13.49 -14.94
CA ARG A 456 -5.89 -13.95 -14.45
C ARG A 456 -5.87 -14.33 -12.97
N ARG A 457 -4.81 -15.02 -12.52
CA ARG A 457 -4.65 -15.41 -11.10
C ARG A 457 -4.40 -14.21 -10.21
N VAL A 458 -3.55 -13.26 -10.61
CA VAL A 458 -3.30 -12.02 -9.86
C VAL A 458 -4.59 -11.22 -9.71
N THR A 459 -5.36 -11.05 -10.78
CA THR A 459 -6.65 -10.33 -10.75
C THR A 459 -7.64 -10.99 -9.79
N LYS A 460 -7.78 -12.31 -9.84
CA LYS A 460 -8.65 -13.05 -8.91
C LYS A 460 -8.19 -12.91 -7.46
N LEU A 461 -6.89 -12.99 -7.20
CA LEU A 461 -6.33 -12.83 -5.87
C LEU A 461 -6.61 -11.42 -5.32
N LEU A 462 -6.41 -10.39 -6.12
CA LEU A 462 -6.68 -9.00 -5.73
C LEU A 462 -8.18 -8.81 -5.44
N ALA A 463 -9.06 -9.34 -6.28
CA ALA A 463 -10.50 -9.28 -6.08
C ALA A 463 -10.93 -9.96 -4.76
N ARG A 464 -10.36 -11.12 -4.43
CA ARG A 464 -10.62 -11.81 -3.16
C ARG A 464 -10.14 -11.02 -1.96
N LYS A 465 -8.92 -10.48 -2.00
CA LYS A 465 -8.38 -9.63 -0.92
C LYS A 465 -9.25 -8.38 -0.72
N ALA A 466 -9.72 -7.76 -1.80
CA ALA A 466 -10.63 -6.63 -1.73
C ALA A 466 -11.98 -7.01 -1.10
N ALA A 467 -12.54 -8.14 -1.50
CA ALA A 467 -13.77 -8.65 -0.90
C ALA A 467 -13.62 -8.91 0.60
N SER A 468 -12.51 -9.51 1.02
CA SER A 468 -12.20 -9.71 2.45
C SER A 468 -12.07 -8.40 3.22
N ILE A 469 -11.42 -7.37 2.63
CA ILE A 469 -11.35 -6.02 3.24
C ILE A 469 -12.75 -5.44 3.40
N ALA A 470 -13.54 -5.47 2.34
CA ALA A 470 -14.89 -4.91 2.33
C ALA A 470 -15.78 -5.59 3.38
N GLN A 471 -15.73 -6.91 3.45
CA GLN A 471 -16.48 -7.71 4.41
C GLN A 471 -16.06 -7.41 5.86
N ALA A 472 -14.76 -7.36 6.12
CA ALA A 472 -14.23 -7.05 7.45
C ALA A 472 -14.55 -5.61 7.89
N MET A 473 -14.59 -4.67 6.95
CA MET A 473 -14.87 -3.25 7.22
C MET A 473 -16.35 -2.88 7.10
N GLY A 474 -17.21 -3.77 6.61
CA GLY A 474 -18.62 -3.50 6.38
C GLY A 474 -18.86 -2.51 5.23
N THR A 475 -17.97 -2.51 4.23
CA THR A 475 -18.07 -1.68 3.03
C THR A 475 -18.43 -2.53 1.82
N ASP A 476 -18.89 -1.91 0.73
CA ASP A 476 -19.10 -2.62 -0.53
C ASP A 476 -17.74 -2.85 -1.21
N ALA A 477 -17.44 -4.10 -1.58
CA ALA A 477 -16.21 -4.46 -2.30
C ALA A 477 -16.07 -3.69 -3.62
N SER A 478 -17.21 -3.25 -4.17
CA SER A 478 -17.26 -2.47 -5.40
C SER A 478 -16.80 -1.02 -5.23
N GLU A 479 -16.86 -0.47 -4.04
CA GLU A 479 -16.58 0.93 -3.76
C GLU A 479 -15.17 1.16 -3.17
N ASP A 480 -14.59 0.14 -2.52
CA ASP A 480 -13.29 0.26 -1.84
C ASP A 480 -12.09 0.05 -2.77
N ALA A 481 -12.31 -0.39 -3.99
CA ALA A 481 -11.21 -0.86 -4.82
C ALA A 481 -11.23 -0.20 -6.20
N ALA A 482 -10.19 0.51 -6.51
CA ALA A 482 -9.69 0.63 -7.87
C ALA A 482 -9.13 -0.76 -8.32
N ILE A 483 -9.93 -1.81 -8.15
CA ILE A 483 -9.63 -3.16 -8.61
C ILE A 483 -10.57 -3.43 -9.77
N PRO A 484 -10.04 -3.69 -10.96
CA PRO A 484 -10.85 -3.90 -12.15
C PRO A 484 -11.85 -5.02 -11.95
N LYS A 485 -13.15 -4.72 -12.12
CA LYS A 485 -14.27 -5.64 -11.86
C LYS A 485 -14.54 -6.60 -13.00
N THR A 486 -14.17 -6.25 -14.23
CA THR A 486 -14.48 -7.02 -15.43
C THR A 486 -13.39 -6.92 -16.49
N VAL A 487 -13.07 -8.05 -17.09
CA VAL A 487 -12.29 -8.11 -18.31
C VAL A 487 -13.24 -7.74 -19.47
N VAL A 488 -13.11 -6.54 -19.99
CA VAL A 488 -13.74 -6.20 -21.26
C VAL A 488 -12.73 -6.62 -22.35
N PRO A 489 -13.07 -7.52 -23.28
CA PRO A 489 -12.20 -7.78 -24.42
C PRO A 489 -11.98 -6.49 -25.18
N SER A 490 -10.72 -6.11 -25.40
CA SER A 490 -10.39 -5.02 -26.30
C SER A 490 -10.92 -5.39 -27.68
N GLN A 491 -11.52 -4.43 -28.39
CA GLN A 491 -11.72 -4.62 -29.82
C GLN A 491 -10.34 -4.85 -30.47
N PRO A 492 -10.21 -5.78 -31.41
CA PRO A 492 -8.93 -5.99 -32.07
C PRO A 492 -8.49 -4.67 -32.71
N MET A 493 -7.34 -4.15 -32.23
CA MET A 493 -6.67 -3.07 -32.92
C MET A 493 -6.22 -3.60 -34.25
N GLU A 494 -6.73 -3.02 -35.34
CA GLU A 494 -6.10 -3.18 -36.67
C GLU A 494 -4.72 -2.50 -36.57
N LEU A 495 -3.70 -3.34 -36.41
CA LEU A 495 -2.31 -2.90 -36.52
C LEU A 495 -2.06 -2.50 -37.99
N PHE A 496 -1.85 -1.21 -38.23
CA PHE A 496 -1.33 -0.70 -39.51
C PHE A 496 0.16 -0.98 -39.63
#